data_c2b1784fe35853329dc3d84101cc0eec
#
_entry.id   c2b1784fe35853329dc3d84101cc0eec
#
_cell.length_a   1.000
_cell.length_b   1.000
_cell.length_c   1.000
_cell.angle_alpha   90.00
_cell.angle_beta   90.00
_cell.angle_gamma   90.00
#
_symmetry.space_group_name_H-M   'P 1'
#
loop_
_entity.id
_entity.type
_entity.pdbx_description
1 polymer ?
#
loop_
_entity_poly.entity_id
_entity_poly.type
_entity_poly.pdbx_seq_one_letter_code
_entity_poly.pdbx_strand_id
1 'polypeptide(L)'
;YKNKQDHLEVNRYEAIKEYTYTVFSPYMTDDCLETLCQNIKLYEIPESCINSVLTNGQLNTLDIRHYAWNIGERLGWSGQTRATFIKLCFPKELNDVEIESIRRTLRQKGKCKIEIDIPDKDSYEFHY
;
A
#
# COMPACT_ATOMS: atom_id res chain seq x y z
N TYR A 1 -15.93 8.84 23.87
CA TYR A 1 -14.81 7.94 23.70
C TYR A 1 -14.98 6.96 22.58
N LYS A 2 -16.16 6.86 22.12
CA LYS A 2 -16.42 6.40 20.79
C LYS A 2 -15.54 7.22 19.82
N ASN A 3 -15.36 8.48 20.13
CA ASN A 3 -14.55 9.40 19.35
C ASN A 3 -13.06 9.06 19.32
N LYS A 4 -12.55 8.40 20.37
CA LYS A 4 -11.14 8.05 20.42
C LYS A 4 -10.79 6.96 19.41
N GLN A 5 -11.65 5.96 19.28
CA GLN A 5 -11.46 4.89 18.30
C GLN A 5 -11.60 5.41 16.87
N ASP A 6 -12.63 6.22 16.61
CA ASP A 6 -12.84 6.82 15.30
C ASP A 6 -11.67 7.72 14.93
N HIS A 7 -11.13 8.45 15.90
CA HIS A 7 -10.01 9.36 15.71
C HIS A 7 -8.75 8.60 15.29
N LEU A 8 -8.47 7.45 15.92
CA LEU A 8 -7.32 6.63 15.58
C LEU A 8 -7.44 6.07 14.17
N GLU A 9 -8.63 5.63 13.76
CA GLU A 9 -8.84 5.13 12.40
C GLU A 9 -8.66 6.22 11.36
N VAL A 10 -9.19 7.41 11.61
CA VAL A 10 -9.02 8.56 10.71
C VAL A 10 -7.55 8.89 10.56
N ASN A 11 -6.80 8.92 11.68
CA ASN A 11 -5.37 9.23 11.64
C ASN A 11 -4.59 8.17 10.84
N ARG A 12 -4.97 6.90 10.97
CA ARG A 12 -4.34 5.80 10.24
C ARG A 12 -4.50 5.98 8.72
N TYR A 13 -5.74 6.19 8.28
CA TYR A 13 -6.00 6.37 6.85
C TYR A 13 -5.41 7.66 6.32
N GLU A 14 -5.44 8.74 7.11
CA GLU A 14 -4.82 10.00 6.70
C GLU A 14 -3.31 9.85 6.52
N ALA A 15 -2.64 9.16 7.43
CA ALA A 15 -1.21 8.91 7.32
C ALA A 15 -0.88 8.10 6.07
N ILE A 16 -1.68 7.07 5.79
CA ILE A 16 -1.47 6.23 4.61
C ILE A 16 -1.73 7.02 3.32
N LYS A 17 -2.77 7.84 3.31
CA LYS A 17 -3.08 8.67 2.15
C LYS A 17 -1.94 9.64 1.84
N GLU A 18 -1.46 10.33 2.86
CA GLU A 18 -0.35 11.25 2.71
C GLU A 18 0.91 10.55 2.20
N TYR A 19 1.22 9.39 2.77
CA TYR A 19 2.34 8.58 2.34
C TYR A 19 2.18 8.14 0.87
N THR A 20 0.98 7.66 0.51
CA THR A 20 0.70 7.20 -0.85
C THR A 20 0.94 8.30 -1.87
N TYR A 21 0.44 9.50 -1.59
CA TYR A 21 0.64 10.64 -2.48
C TYR A 21 2.13 11.03 -2.55
N THR A 22 2.82 11.00 -1.41
CA THR A 22 4.24 11.37 -1.37
C THR A 22 5.10 10.44 -2.22
N VAL A 23 4.91 9.12 -2.11
CA VAL A 23 5.79 8.17 -2.81
C VAL A 23 5.38 7.91 -4.25
N PHE A 24 4.11 8.08 -4.59
CA PHE A 24 3.63 7.76 -5.94
C PHE A 24 3.34 8.96 -6.84
N SER A 25 3.25 10.18 -6.30
CA SER A 25 2.86 11.33 -7.13
C SER A 25 3.76 11.55 -8.35
N PRO A 26 5.09 11.30 -8.30
CA PRO A 26 5.90 11.41 -9.51
C PRO A 26 5.64 10.34 -10.55
N TYR A 27 4.92 9.27 -10.19
CA TYR A 27 4.81 8.06 -11.01
C TYR A 27 3.39 7.69 -11.39
N MET A 28 2.38 8.39 -10.90
CA MET A 28 0.98 8.07 -11.13
C MET A 28 0.16 9.33 -11.35
N THR A 29 -0.94 9.19 -12.10
CA THR A 29 -1.89 10.29 -12.27
C THR A 29 -2.67 10.52 -10.97
N ASP A 30 -3.26 11.72 -10.84
CA ASP A 30 -4.09 12.03 -9.67
C ASP A 30 -5.28 11.07 -9.54
N ASP A 31 -5.88 10.69 -10.67
CA ASP A 31 -6.99 9.74 -10.66
C ASP A 31 -6.56 8.37 -10.12
N CYS A 32 -5.38 7.90 -10.53
CA CYS A 32 -4.86 6.62 -10.03
C CYS A 32 -4.49 6.70 -8.55
N LEU A 33 -3.93 7.83 -8.11
CA LEU A 33 -3.61 8.04 -6.69
C LEU A 33 -4.87 7.96 -5.84
N GLU A 34 -5.93 8.66 -6.26
CA GLU A 34 -7.19 8.63 -5.55
C GLU A 34 -7.80 7.24 -5.52
N THR A 35 -7.75 6.55 -6.66
CA THR A 35 -8.25 5.17 -6.76
C THR A 35 -7.50 4.25 -5.81
N LEU A 36 -6.18 4.36 -5.76
CA LEU A 36 -5.36 3.53 -4.87
C LEU A 36 -5.73 3.77 -3.40
N CYS A 37 -5.91 5.01 -3.01
CA CYS A 37 -6.32 5.33 -1.64
C CYS A 37 -7.71 4.78 -1.32
N GLN A 38 -8.64 4.87 -2.27
CA GLN A 38 -9.98 4.30 -2.10
C GLN A 38 -9.93 2.78 -2.00
N ASN A 39 -9.06 2.13 -2.78
CA ASN A 39 -8.90 0.68 -2.73
C ASN A 39 -8.57 0.17 -1.34
N ILE A 40 -7.78 0.91 -0.59
CA ILE A 40 -7.38 0.52 0.76
C ILE A 40 -8.61 0.40 1.66
N LYS A 41 -9.52 1.37 1.59
CA LYS A 41 -10.75 1.33 2.36
C LYS A 41 -11.71 0.26 1.85
N LEU A 42 -11.85 0.15 0.52
CA LEU A 42 -12.75 -0.82 -0.10
C LEU A 42 -12.33 -2.26 0.20
N TYR A 43 -11.03 -2.51 0.24
CA TYR A 43 -10.53 -3.86 0.46
C TYR A 43 -10.93 -4.41 1.83
N GLU A 44 -11.16 -3.53 2.80
CA GLU A 44 -11.59 -3.93 4.14
C GLU A 44 -13.11 -4.12 4.24
N ILE A 45 -13.86 -3.79 3.19
CA ILE A 45 -15.32 -3.96 3.15
C ILE A 45 -15.63 -5.27 2.41
N PRO A 46 -16.34 -6.22 3.05
CA PRO A 46 -16.70 -7.49 2.38
C PRO A 46 -17.47 -7.26 1.09
N GLU A 47 -17.16 -8.05 0.07
CA GLU A 47 -17.82 -8.04 -1.24
C GLU A 47 -17.58 -6.79 -2.08
N SER A 48 -16.74 -5.88 -1.62
CA SER A 48 -16.35 -4.72 -2.42
C SER A 48 -15.33 -5.13 -3.47
N CYS A 49 -15.35 -4.42 -4.61
CA CYS A 49 -14.37 -4.61 -5.67
C CYS A 49 -13.40 -3.45 -5.66
N ILE A 50 -12.12 -3.74 -5.80
CA ILE A 50 -11.11 -2.70 -5.95
C ILE A 50 -10.80 -2.51 -7.43
N ASN A 51 -10.26 -1.34 -7.77
CA ASN A 51 -9.98 -0.95 -9.15
C ASN A 51 -8.49 -0.92 -9.39
N SER A 52 -8.06 -1.42 -10.56
CA SER A 52 -6.64 -1.43 -10.90
C SER A 52 -6.11 -0.02 -11.16
N VAL A 53 -4.83 0.16 -10.88
CA VAL A 53 -4.12 1.40 -11.13
C VAL A 53 -2.85 1.10 -11.93
N LEU A 54 -2.22 2.15 -12.45
CA LEU A 54 -1.00 2.02 -13.26
C LEU A 54 0.01 3.07 -12.82
N THR A 55 1.28 2.70 -12.91
CA THR A 55 2.38 3.67 -12.80
C THR A 55 2.84 4.04 -14.20
N ASN A 56 3.76 5.00 -14.28
CA ASN A 56 4.36 5.41 -15.56
C ASN A 56 5.51 4.50 -15.99
N GLY A 57 5.72 3.37 -15.33
CA GLY A 57 6.75 2.40 -15.67
C GLY A 57 8.13 2.67 -15.09
N GLN A 58 8.30 3.72 -14.30
CA GLN A 58 9.60 4.06 -13.70
C GLN A 58 9.87 3.33 -12.39
N LEU A 59 8.86 2.69 -11.81
CA LEU A 59 9.01 1.91 -10.59
C LEU A 59 9.17 0.43 -10.94
N ASN A 60 9.96 -0.29 -10.15
CA ASN A 60 10.08 -1.74 -10.33
C ASN A 60 9.13 -2.46 -9.36
N THR A 61 9.05 -3.79 -9.48
CA THR A 61 8.15 -4.57 -8.63
C THR A 61 8.54 -4.53 -7.16
N LEU A 62 9.81 -4.29 -6.88
CA LEU A 62 10.29 -4.17 -5.50
C LEU A 62 9.70 -2.94 -4.81
N ASP A 63 9.63 -1.81 -5.53
CA ASP A 63 9.02 -0.59 -5.01
C ASP A 63 7.57 -0.85 -4.58
N ILE A 64 6.83 -1.54 -5.44
CA ILE A 64 5.42 -1.82 -5.21
C ILE A 64 5.24 -2.78 -4.03
N ARG A 65 6.10 -3.80 -3.93
CA ARG A 65 6.07 -4.74 -2.80
C ARG A 65 6.39 -4.05 -1.48
N HIS A 66 7.39 -3.17 -1.48
CA HIS A 66 7.75 -2.40 -0.28
C HIS A 66 6.58 -1.51 0.18
N TYR A 67 5.91 -0.88 -0.77
CA TYR A 67 4.73 -0.07 -0.46
C TYR A 67 3.67 -0.92 0.25
N ALA A 68 3.38 -2.11 -0.29
CA ALA A 68 2.39 -3.00 0.30
C ALA A 68 2.77 -3.41 1.72
N TRP A 69 4.05 -3.70 1.95
CA TRP A 69 4.52 -4.04 3.30
C TRP A 69 4.34 -2.86 4.25
N ASN A 70 4.74 -1.67 3.80
CA ASN A 70 4.70 -0.47 4.64
C ASN A 70 3.28 -0.12 5.09
N ILE A 71 2.31 -0.10 4.17
CA ILE A 71 0.93 0.19 4.57
C ILE A 71 0.33 -0.97 5.38
N GLY A 72 0.72 -2.19 5.07
CA GLY A 72 0.24 -3.37 5.81
C GLY A 72 0.63 -3.33 7.28
N GLU A 73 1.80 -2.78 7.60
CA GLU A 73 2.24 -2.60 9.00
C GLU A 73 1.31 -1.65 9.77
N ARG A 74 0.77 -0.64 9.09
CA ARG A 74 -0.13 0.33 9.71
C ARG A 74 -1.56 -0.20 9.78
N LEU A 75 -1.92 -1.10 8.87
CA LEU A 75 -3.29 -1.64 8.79
C LEU A 75 -3.46 -2.97 9.52
N GLY A 76 -2.36 -3.56 10.00
CA GLY A 76 -2.41 -4.85 10.67
C GLY A 76 -2.70 -6.02 9.73
N TRP A 77 -2.38 -5.87 8.45
CA TRP A 77 -2.62 -6.92 7.46
C TRP A 77 -1.57 -8.02 7.54
N SER A 78 -1.99 -9.25 7.30
CA SER A 78 -1.07 -10.39 7.16
C SER A 78 -0.25 -10.26 5.87
N GLY A 79 0.81 -11.05 5.75
CA GLY A 79 1.59 -11.09 4.51
C GLY A 79 0.76 -11.50 3.32
N GLN A 80 -0.12 -12.47 3.50
CA GLN A 80 -1.02 -12.93 2.44
C GLN A 80 -1.96 -11.80 1.99
N THR A 81 -2.51 -11.04 2.93
CA THR A 81 -3.40 -9.93 2.62
C THR A 81 -2.67 -8.83 1.85
N ARG A 82 -1.44 -8.50 2.27
CA ARG A 82 -0.62 -7.50 1.57
C ARG A 82 -0.35 -7.91 0.14
N ALA A 83 0.04 -9.15 -0.07
CA ALA A 83 0.38 -9.65 -1.41
C ALA A 83 -0.84 -9.68 -2.31
N THR A 84 -1.97 -10.14 -1.81
CA THR A 84 -3.21 -10.22 -2.58
C THR A 84 -3.69 -8.82 -2.96
N PHE A 85 -3.70 -7.91 -2.00
CA PHE A 85 -4.12 -6.53 -2.23
C PHE A 85 -3.28 -5.87 -3.33
N ILE A 86 -1.95 -5.98 -3.20
CA ILE A 86 -1.08 -5.25 -4.12
C ILE A 86 -1.15 -5.82 -5.54
N LYS A 87 -1.32 -7.14 -5.67
CA LYS A 87 -1.48 -7.73 -7.01
C LYS A 87 -2.79 -7.30 -7.64
N LEU A 88 -3.85 -7.18 -6.87
CA LEU A 88 -5.14 -6.70 -7.36
C LEU A 88 -5.07 -5.24 -7.80
N CYS A 89 -4.30 -4.42 -7.08
CA CYS A 89 -4.14 -3.01 -7.42
C CYS A 89 -3.27 -2.80 -8.66
N PHE A 90 -2.20 -3.58 -8.81
CA PHE A 90 -1.21 -3.41 -9.88
C PHE A 90 -1.12 -4.66 -10.74
N PRO A 91 -2.20 -5.08 -11.41
CA PRO A 91 -2.19 -6.34 -12.16
C PRO A 91 -1.23 -6.34 -13.35
N LYS A 92 -0.95 -5.18 -13.95
CA LYS A 92 -0.01 -5.10 -15.05
C LYS A 92 1.43 -5.21 -14.58
N GLU A 93 1.80 -4.41 -13.59
CA GLU A 93 3.17 -4.39 -13.08
C GLU A 93 3.55 -5.72 -12.42
N LEU A 94 2.59 -6.42 -11.84
CA LEU A 94 2.81 -7.70 -11.16
C LEU A 94 2.27 -8.88 -11.94
N ASN A 95 2.08 -8.72 -13.26
CA ASN A 95 1.47 -9.73 -14.10
C ASN A 95 2.17 -11.09 -14.02
N ASP A 96 3.50 -11.09 -14.03
CA ASP A 96 4.30 -12.32 -14.05
C ASP A 96 4.71 -12.80 -12.65
N VAL A 97 4.14 -12.21 -11.60
CA VAL A 97 4.54 -12.54 -10.23
C VAL A 97 3.36 -13.16 -9.48
N GLU A 98 3.54 -14.38 -9.00
CA GLU A 98 2.54 -15.09 -8.22
C GLU A 98 2.37 -14.46 -6.84
N ILE A 99 1.15 -14.53 -6.29
CA ILE A 99 0.84 -13.97 -4.98
C ILE A 99 1.78 -14.54 -3.91
N GLU A 100 2.05 -15.84 -3.95
CA GLU A 100 2.94 -16.49 -2.99
C GLU A 100 4.37 -15.94 -3.10
N SER A 101 4.83 -15.66 -4.31
CA SER A 101 6.15 -15.06 -4.52
C SER A 101 6.18 -13.63 -3.97
N ILE A 102 5.12 -12.87 -4.17
CA ILE A 102 5.01 -11.51 -3.61
C ILE A 102 5.08 -11.59 -2.09
N ARG A 103 4.29 -12.47 -1.48
CA ARG A 103 4.26 -12.64 -0.02
C ARG A 103 5.64 -12.90 0.56
N ARG A 104 6.39 -13.81 -0.08
CA ARG A 104 7.71 -14.19 0.40
C ARG A 104 8.77 -13.12 0.20
N THR A 105 8.54 -12.19 -0.71
CA THR A 105 9.55 -11.19 -1.10
C THR A 105 9.11 -9.75 -0.82
N LEU A 106 8.12 -9.54 0.06
CA LEU A 106 7.63 -8.21 0.39
C LEU A 106 8.74 -7.29 0.90
N ARG A 107 9.69 -7.83 1.66
CA ARG A 107 10.78 -7.05 2.24
C ARG A 107 12.13 -7.36 1.60
N GLN A 108 12.12 -7.87 0.39
CA GLN A 108 13.38 -8.20 -0.28
C GLN A 108 14.26 -6.96 -0.40
N LYS A 109 15.55 -7.14 -0.18
CA LYS A 109 16.52 -6.05 -0.33
C LYS A 109 16.91 -5.89 -1.79
N GLY A 110 17.16 -4.66 -2.19
CA GLY A 110 17.56 -4.38 -3.55
C GLY A 110 17.49 -2.89 -3.85
N LYS A 111 17.84 -2.55 -5.07
CA LYS A 111 17.79 -1.16 -5.51
C LYS A 111 16.33 -0.75 -5.73
N CYS A 112 15.88 0.25 -5.00
CA CYS A 112 14.50 0.70 -5.05
C CYS A 112 14.38 2.18 -4.75
N LYS A 113 13.25 2.76 -5.13
CA LYS A 113 12.89 4.15 -4.83
C LYS A 113 11.98 4.23 -3.61
N ILE A 114 11.20 3.18 -3.35
CA ILE A 114 10.34 3.08 -2.17
C ILE A 114 10.98 2.06 -1.24
N GLU A 115 11.45 2.54 -0.09
CA GLU A 115 12.15 1.71 0.87
C GLU A 115 11.20 1.17 1.94
N ILE A 116 11.63 0.13 2.64
CA ILE A 116 10.89 -0.40 3.78
C ILE A 116 10.84 0.66 4.87
N ASP A 117 9.64 0.90 5.39
CA ASP A 117 9.40 1.91 6.42
C ASP A 117 8.72 1.23 7.61
N ILE A 118 9.49 1.05 8.68
CA ILE A 118 9.00 0.39 9.89
C ILE A 118 8.37 1.45 10.79
N PRO A 119 7.09 1.28 11.19
CA PRO A 119 6.43 2.28 12.05
C PRO A 119 7.05 2.31 13.44
N ASP A 120 7.05 3.50 14.03
CA ASP A 120 7.42 3.65 15.43
C ASP A 120 6.34 3.02 16.30
N LYS A 121 6.70 2.68 17.54
CA LYS A 121 5.77 2.07 18.48
C LYS A 121 4.56 2.98 18.68
N ASP A 122 3.38 2.41 18.53
CA ASP A 122 2.09 3.09 18.73
C ASP A 122 1.87 4.27 17.79
N SER A 123 2.49 4.24 16.60
CA SER A 123 2.35 5.29 15.60
C SER A 123 1.97 4.72 14.24
N TYR A 124 1.19 5.49 13.47
CA TYR A 124 0.86 5.19 12.08
C TYR A 124 1.67 6.07 11.12
N GLU A 125 2.54 6.92 11.66
CA GLU A 125 3.31 7.85 10.85
C GLU A 125 4.37 7.13 10.01
N PHE A 126 4.71 7.74 8.87
CA PHE A 126 5.78 7.25 8.00
C PHE A 126 6.98 8.19 8.10
N HIS A 127 8.14 7.66 7.78
CA HIS A 127 9.41 8.40 7.86
C HIS A 127 9.83 8.87 6.47
N TYR A 128 9.58 10.14 6.16
CA TYR A 128 10.03 10.70 4.88
C TYR A 128 10.28 12.19 4.96
#